data_d5ba75d23dd8c86787b104bfe547864a
#
_entry.id   d5ba75d23dd8c86787b104bfe547864a
#
_cell.length_a   1.000
_cell.length_b   1.000
_cell.length_c   1.000
_cell.angle_alpha   90.00
_cell.angle_beta   90.00
_cell.angle_gamma   90.00
#
_symmetry.space_group_name_H-M   'P 1'
#
loop_
_entity.id
_entity.type
_entity.pdbx_description
1 polymer ?
#
loop_
_entity_poly.entity_id
_entity_poly.type
_entity_poly.pdbx_seq_one_letter_code
_entity_poly.pdbx_strand_id
1 'polypeptide(L)'
;KAYMLLQMDGQVVGVAGWQVENLVTRTTDIFLEDNLDLSKALDTLVKGVESASGELQSEASLIFAMDNLAAQDATWQKLGYEKRTPNSPGVQAWQEAAEEAAPAGSVLFFKQLRQDRVLRPI
;
A
#
# COMPACT_ATOMS: atom_id res chain seq x y z
N LYS A 1 -12.13 -7.17 -3.00
CA LYS A 1 -11.43 -6.18 -2.19
C LYS A 1 -11.49 -6.58 -0.72
N ALA A 2 -10.38 -6.51 -0.05
CA ALA A 2 -10.29 -6.79 1.38
C ALA A 2 -10.09 -5.50 2.17
N TYR A 3 -10.33 -5.56 3.48
CA TYR A 3 -10.16 -4.41 4.34
C TYR A 3 -9.34 -4.79 5.55
N MET A 4 -8.34 -3.97 5.85
CA MET A 4 -7.55 -4.07 7.07
C MET A 4 -8.08 -3.02 8.03
N LEU A 5 -8.42 -3.43 9.25
CA LEU A 5 -8.98 -2.53 10.24
C LEU A 5 -7.97 -2.25 11.33
N LEU A 6 -7.89 -0.99 11.74
CA LEU A 6 -7.10 -0.56 12.89
C LEU A 6 -8.06 -0.31 14.05
N GLN A 7 -7.86 -1.02 15.14
CA GLN A 7 -8.69 -0.87 16.34
C GLN A 7 -7.90 -0.29 17.49
N MET A 8 -8.57 0.53 18.27
CA MET A 8 -8.02 1.15 19.46
C MET A 8 -9.09 1.18 20.53
N ASP A 9 -8.81 0.56 21.69
CA ASP A 9 -9.76 0.48 22.80
C ASP A 9 -11.13 -0.07 22.36
N GLY A 10 -11.10 -1.10 21.51
CA GLY A 10 -12.30 -1.76 21.04
C GLY A 10 -13.06 -1.06 19.91
N GLN A 11 -12.55 0.08 19.44
CA GLN A 11 -13.19 0.85 18.36
C GLN A 11 -12.35 0.83 17.11
N VAL A 12 -13.00 0.79 15.95
CA VAL A 12 -12.32 0.89 14.66
C VAL A 12 -12.00 2.36 14.43
N VAL A 13 -10.71 2.67 14.30
CA VAL A 13 -10.23 4.04 14.11
C VAL A 13 -9.53 4.24 12.77
N GLY A 14 -9.34 3.16 12.02
CA GLY A 14 -8.75 3.25 10.69
C GLY A 14 -9.11 2.05 9.84
N VAL A 15 -9.04 2.25 8.53
CA VAL A 15 -9.31 1.19 7.57
C VAL A 15 -8.44 1.38 6.34
N ALA A 16 -7.98 0.26 5.77
CA ALA A 16 -7.33 0.26 4.46
C ALA A 16 -8.02 -0.75 3.56
N GLY A 17 -8.49 -0.28 2.42
CA GLY A 17 -9.04 -1.13 1.38
C GLY A 17 -7.95 -1.55 0.41
N TRP A 18 -7.77 -2.84 0.21
CA TRP A 18 -6.68 -3.38 -0.60
C TRP A 18 -7.10 -4.64 -1.34
N GLN A 19 -6.36 -4.96 -2.37
CA GLN A 19 -6.55 -6.21 -3.10
C GLN A 19 -5.24 -6.62 -3.75
N VAL A 20 -5.08 -7.92 -3.99
CA VAL A 20 -3.96 -8.47 -4.73
C VAL A 20 -4.47 -9.00 -6.06
N GLU A 21 -3.85 -8.57 -7.13
CA GLU A 21 -4.16 -9.02 -8.48
C GLU A 21 -2.87 -9.13 -9.26
N ASN A 22 -2.65 -10.29 -9.87
CA ASN A 22 -1.41 -10.59 -10.61
C ASN A 22 -0.16 -10.39 -9.75
N LEU A 23 -0.23 -10.80 -8.49
CA LEU A 23 0.86 -10.72 -7.51
C LEU A 23 1.25 -9.27 -7.16
N VAL A 24 0.36 -8.32 -7.39
CA VAL A 24 0.57 -6.92 -7.01
C VAL A 24 -0.53 -6.50 -6.03
N THR A 25 -0.11 -5.98 -4.89
CA THR A 25 -1.03 -5.41 -3.90
C THR A 25 -1.33 -3.97 -4.26
N ARG A 26 -2.61 -3.61 -4.28
CA ARG A 26 -3.04 -2.22 -4.50
C ARG A 26 -3.89 -1.79 -3.32
N THR A 27 -3.42 -0.77 -2.62
CA THR A 27 -4.16 -0.15 -1.51
C THR A 27 -4.68 1.20 -2.01
N THR A 28 -5.98 1.31 -2.18
CA THR A 28 -6.60 2.47 -2.81
C THR A 28 -7.39 3.34 -1.85
N ASP A 29 -7.75 2.81 -0.68
CA ASP A 29 -8.57 3.52 0.29
C ASP A 29 -7.92 3.41 1.66
N ILE A 30 -7.45 4.54 2.20
CA ILE A 30 -6.96 4.58 3.57
C ILE A 30 -7.73 5.68 4.29
N PHE A 31 -8.36 5.32 5.38
CA PHE A 31 -9.06 6.27 6.23
C PHE A 31 -8.57 6.11 7.67
N LEU A 32 -8.17 7.22 8.28
CA LEU A 32 -7.72 7.28 9.66
C LEU A 32 -8.44 8.43 10.36
N GLU A 33 -8.84 8.23 11.60
CA GLU A 33 -9.45 9.30 12.38
C GLU A 33 -8.45 10.42 12.65
N ASP A 34 -8.96 11.66 12.77
CA ASP A 34 -8.14 12.87 12.82
C ASP A 34 -7.24 12.96 14.04
N ASN A 35 -7.66 12.43 15.16
CA ASN A 35 -6.94 12.59 16.43
C ASN A 35 -5.87 11.52 16.68
N LEU A 36 -5.56 10.71 15.68
CA LEU A 36 -4.55 9.66 15.82
C LEU A 36 -3.15 10.19 15.55
N ASP A 37 -2.16 9.50 16.11
CA ASP A 37 -0.78 9.65 15.66
C ASP A 37 -0.70 9.03 14.28
N LEU A 38 -0.70 9.85 13.23
CA LEU A 38 -0.75 9.38 11.85
C LEU A 38 0.42 8.45 11.50
N SER A 39 1.61 8.76 12.00
CA SER A 39 2.79 7.94 11.70
C SER A 39 2.64 6.52 12.24
N LYS A 40 2.23 6.39 13.49
CA LYS A 40 2.05 5.07 14.11
C LYS A 40 0.88 4.32 13.52
N ALA A 41 -0.23 5.01 13.29
CA ALA A 41 -1.43 4.39 12.73
C ALA A 41 -1.15 3.87 11.32
N LEU A 42 -0.49 4.67 10.51
CA LEU A 42 -0.15 4.32 9.14
C LEU A 42 0.84 3.14 9.12
N ASP A 43 1.85 3.17 9.98
CA ASP A 43 2.82 2.09 10.10
C ASP A 43 2.12 0.75 10.41
N THR A 44 1.25 0.76 11.41
CA THR A 44 0.54 -0.44 11.84
C THR A 44 -0.36 -0.99 10.73
N LEU A 45 -1.11 -0.10 10.09
CA LEU A 45 -2.07 -0.47 9.06
C LEU A 45 -1.37 -1.03 7.81
N VAL A 46 -0.31 -0.35 7.36
CA VAL A 46 0.45 -0.77 6.19
C VAL A 46 1.14 -2.11 6.42
N LYS A 47 1.74 -2.28 7.60
CA LYS A 47 2.36 -3.57 7.93
C LYS A 47 1.35 -4.71 7.97
N GLY A 48 0.13 -4.43 8.41
CA GLY A 48 -0.95 -5.41 8.38
C GLY A 48 -1.30 -5.83 6.95
N VAL A 49 -1.40 -4.86 6.05
CA VAL A 49 -1.65 -5.13 4.63
C VAL A 49 -0.50 -5.92 4.02
N GLU A 50 0.74 -5.55 4.33
CA GLU A 50 1.92 -6.27 3.79
C GLU A 50 1.95 -7.72 4.28
N SER A 51 1.65 -7.94 5.54
CA SER A 51 1.61 -9.29 6.10
C SER A 51 0.56 -10.16 5.41
N ALA A 52 -0.64 -9.63 5.25
CA ALA A 52 -1.72 -10.34 4.56
C ALA A 52 -1.38 -10.56 3.08
N SER A 53 -0.75 -9.57 2.43
CA SER A 53 -0.31 -9.68 1.04
C SER A 53 0.77 -10.74 0.88
N GLY A 54 1.66 -10.87 1.85
CA GLY A 54 2.73 -11.86 1.83
C GLY A 54 2.18 -13.28 1.77
N GLU A 55 1.08 -13.54 2.44
CA GLU A 55 0.42 -14.84 2.38
C GLU A 55 -0.13 -15.14 0.98
N LEU A 56 -0.41 -14.11 0.19
CA LEU A 56 -0.86 -14.23 -1.19
C LEU A 56 0.29 -14.12 -2.18
N GLN A 57 1.53 -14.14 -1.69
CA GLN A 57 2.77 -14.10 -2.49
C GLN A 57 2.92 -12.83 -3.33
N SER A 58 2.41 -11.71 -2.85
CA SER A 58 2.52 -10.45 -3.56
C SER A 58 3.99 -10.04 -3.76
N GLU A 59 4.33 -9.56 -4.94
CA GLU A 59 5.68 -9.15 -5.29
C GLU A 59 5.92 -7.66 -5.02
N ALA A 60 4.87 -6.86 -5.07
CA ALA A 60 4.97 -5.42 -4.92
C ALA A 60 3.75 -4.86 -4.22
N SER A 61 3.94 -3.76 -3.50
CA SER A 61 2.87 -3.03 -2.83
C SER A 61 2.79 -1.63 -3.42
N LEU A 62 1.62 -1.29 -3.94
CA LEU A 62 1.30 0.03 -4.45
C LEU A 62 0.28 0.66 -3.50
N ILE A 63 0.60 1.83 -2.97
CA ILE A 63 -0.30 2.56 -2.08
C ILE A 63 -0.60 3.91 -2.71
N PHE A 64 -1.87 4.21 -2.85
CA PHE A 64 -2.34 5.47 -3.40
C PHE A 64 -2.84 6.34 -2.24
N ALA A 65 -1.99 7.24 -1.78
CA ALA A 65 -2.28 8.08 -0.63
C ALA A 65 -2.76 9.46 -1.08
N MET A 66 -3.62 10.05 -0.28
CA MET A 66 -4.19 11.37 -0.56
C MET A 66 -3.98 12.29 0.65
N ASP A 67 -4.00 13.59 0.39
CA ASP A 67 -4.02 14.65 1.41
C ASP A 67 -2.91 14.49 2.46
N ASN A 68 -3.29 14.45 3.73
CA ASN A 68 -2.36 14.36 4.85
C ASN A 68 -1.50 13.12 4.81
N LEU A 69 -2.04 12.02 4.30
CA LEU A 69 -1.32 10.76 4.25
C LEU A 69 -0.20 10.80 3.22
N ALA A 70 -0.45 11.47 2.10
CA ALA A 70 0.56 11.65 1.07
C ALA A 70 1.73 12.49 1.56
N ALA A 71 1.52 13.35 2.55
CA ALA A 71 2.53 14.26 3.08
C ALA A 71 3.43 13.61 4.15
N GLN A 72 3.20 12.36 4.51
CA GLN A 72 3.95 11.66 5.56
C GLN A 72 5.24 11.02 5.02
N ASP A 73 6.10 11.83 4.41
CA ASP A 73 7.30 11.34 3.72
C ASP A 73 8.21 10.49 4.61
N ALA A 74 8.47 10.94 5.84
CA ALA A 74 9.34 10.21 6.75
C ALA A 74 8.77 8.84 7.10
N THR A 75 7.45 8.73 7.26
CA THR A 75 6.78 7.47 7.55
C THR A 75 6.89 6.52 6.37
N TRP A 76 6.65 7.02 5.16
CA TRP A 76 6.76 6.19 3.96
C TRP A 76 8.17 5.67 3.75
N GLN A 77 9.18 6.54 3.95
CA GLN A 77 10.58 6.14 3.84
C GLN A 77 10.93 5.07 4.86
N LYS A 78 10.47 5.23 6.09
CA LYS A 78 10.72 4.25 7.16
C LYS A 78 10.09 2.91 6.84
N LEU A 79 8.93 2.91 6.20
CA LEU A 79 8.25 1.70 5.76
C LEU A 79 8.88 1.07 4.52
N GLY A 80 9.79 1.76 3.87
CA GLY A 80 10.47 1.27 2.68
C GLY A 80 9.80 1.64 1.36
N TYR A 81 8.90 2.60 1.39
CA TYR A 81 8.19 3.06 0.19
C TYR A 81 8.88 4.24 -0.45
N GLU A 82 8.82 4.28 -1.78
CA GLU A 82 9.30 5.40 -2.59
C GLU A 82 8.14 6.02 -3.34
N LYS A 83 8.16 7.35 -3.41
CA LYS A 83 7.18 8.07 -4.22
C LYS A 83 7.49 7.85 -5.71
N ARG A 84 6.51 7.46 -6.47
CA ARG A 84 6.65 7.16 -7.91
C ARG A 84 5.50 7.74 -8.70
N THR A 85 5.68 7.84 -10.01
CA THR A 85 4.58 8.09 -10.93
C THR A 85 4.02 6.75 -11.41
N PRO A 86 2.73 6.67 -11.78
CA PRO A 86 2.14 5.39 -12.18
C PRO A 86 2.84 4.68 -13.33
N ASN A 87 3.56 5.41 -14.17
CA ASN A 87 4.24 4.84 -15.32
C ASN A 87 5.71 4.48 -15.06
N SER A 88 6.18 4.52 -13.82
CA SER A 88 7.59 4.32 -13.49
C SER A 88 7.96 3.25 -12.48
N PRO A 89 7.12 2.26 -12.13
CA PRO A 89 7.53 1.22 -11.17
C PRO A 89 8.58 0.23 -11.68
N GLY A 90 8.87 0.23 -12.98
CA GLY A 90 9.96 -0.57 -13.53
C GLY A 90 9.58 -1.92 -14.13
N VAL A 91 8.54 -2.57 -13.62
CA VAL A 91 8.04 -3.83 -14.18
C VAL A 91 6.70 -3.55 -14.85
N GLN A 92 6.53 -4.04 -16.06
CA GLN A 92 5.34 -3.74 -16.85
C GLN A 92 4.03 -4.07 -16.12
N ALA A 93 3.95 -5.23 -15.47
CA ALA A 93 2.75 -5.61 -14.73
C ALA A 93 2.47 -4.63 -13.59
N TRP A 94 3.51 -4.10 -12.96
CA TRP A 94 3.36 -3.12 -11.88
C TRP A 94 2.89 -1.78 -12.41
N GLN A 95 3.39 -1.37 -13.59
CA GLN A 95 2.94 -0.14 -14.25
C GLN A 95 1.47 -0.24 -14.61
N GLU A 96 1.06 -1.34 -15.20
CA GLU A 96 -0.35 -1.56 -15.57
C GLU A 96 -1.26 -1.53 -14.36
N ALA A 97 -0.85 -2.20 -13.27
CA ALA A 97 -1.61 -2.19 -12.02
C ALA A 97 -1.75 -0.78 -11.46
N ALA A 98 -0.67 0.02 -11.51
CA ALA A 98 -0.68 1.38 -11.01
C ALA A 98 -1.60 2.29 -11.85
N GLU A 99 -1.47 2.23 -13.15
CA GLU A 99 -2.26 3.08 -14.05
C GLU A 99 -3.74 2.75 -13.96
N GLU A 100 -4.08 1.46 -13.84
CA GLU A 100 -5.46 1.02 -13.74
C GLU A 100 -6.12 1.47 -12.43
N ALA A 101 -5.39 1.45 -11.34
CA ALA A 101 -5.96 1.65 -10.01
C ALA A 101 -5.87 3.08 -9.47
N ALA A 102 -5.01 3.93 -10.04
CA ALA A 102 -4.71 5.25 -9.48
C ALA A 102 -5.94 6.15 -9.35
N PRO A 103 -6.41 6.45 -8.14
CA PRO A 103 -7.49 7.43 -7.96
C PRO A 103 -7.00 8.84 -8.30
N ALA A 104 -7.91 9.67 -8.78
CA ALA A 104 -7.59 11.06 -9.11
C ALA A 104 -7.07 11.79 -7.88
N GLY A 105 -5.96 12.52 -8.03
CA GLY A 105 -5.37 13.30 -6.94
C GLY A 105 -4.52 12.50 -5.98
N SER A 106 -4.37 11.19 -6.18
CA SER A 106 -3.55 10.36 -5.30
C SER A 106 -2.07 10.44 -5.66
N VAL A 107 -1.23 10.15 -4.67
CA VAL A 107 0.21 10.01 -4.83
C VAL A 107 0.54 8.54 -4.68
N LEU A 108 1.29 8.00 -5.62
CA LEU A 108 1.69 6.60 -5.60
C LEU A 108 2.95 6.43 -4.76
N PHE A 109 2.87 5.50 -3.80
CA PHE A 109 4.02 5.01 -3.05
C PHE A 109 4.23 3.55 -3.40
N PHE A 110 5.46 3.21 -3.73
CA PHE A 110 5.83 1.90 -4.27
C PHE A 110 6.85 1.21 -3.37
N LYS A 111 6.65 -0.10 -3.16
CA LYS A 111 7.62 -0.94 -2.46
C LYS A 111 7.65 -2.32 -3.09
N GLN A 112 8.84 -2.80 -3.43
CA GLN A 112 9.00 -4.18 -3.84
C GLN A 112 9.03 -5.06 -2.58
N LEU A 113 8.10 -5.99 -2.48
CA LEU A 113 7.95 -6.84 -1.29
C LEU A 113 8.86 -8.05 -1.32
N ARG A 114 9.25 -8.51 -2.51
CA ARG A 114 10.11 -9.67 -2.67
C ARG A 114 11.31 -9.30 -3.51
N GLN A 115 12.49 -9.64 -3.02
CA GLN A 115 13.72 -9.39 -3.77
C GLN A 115 13.79 -10.26 -5.02
N ASP A 116 13.38 -11.52 -4.87
CA ASP A 116 13.37 -12.45 -5.99
C ASP A 116 11.94 -12.57 -6.49
N ARG A 117 11.75 -12.23 -7.75
CA ARG A 117 10.47 -12.47 -8.38
C ARG A 117 10.27 -13.97 -8.52
N VAL A 118 9.02 -14.39 -8.46
CA VAL A 118 8.68 -15.79 -8.64
C VAL A 118 9.04 -16.17 -10.08
N LEU A 119 10.06 -17.02 -10.22
CA LEU A 119 10.42 -17.58 -11.52
C LEU A 119 9.56 -18.80 -11.76
N ARG A 120 8.84 -18.79 -12.84
CA ARG A 120 8.00 -19.94 -13.18
C ARG A 120 8.83 -20.96 -13.95
N PRO A 121 8.75 -22.23 -13.59
CA PRO A 121 9.39 -23.27 -14.39
C PRO A 121 8.79 -23.22 -15.80
N ILE A 122 9.63 -23.37 -16.74
CA ILE A 122 9.20 -23.38 -18.12
C ILE A 122 9.05 -24.84 -18.56
#